data_859983d0206c68ea1af6c447f6ad42f0
#
_entry.id   859983d0206c68ea1af6c447f6ad42f0
#
_cell.length_a   1.000
_cell.length_b   1.000
_cell.length_c   1.000
_cell.angle_alpha   90.00
_cell.angle_beta   90.00
_cell.angle_gamma   90.00
#
_symmetry.space_group_name_H-M   'P 1'
#
loop_
_entity.id
_entity.type
_entity.pdbx_description
1 polymer ?
#
loop_
_entity_poly.entity_id
_entity_poly.type
_entity_poly.pdbx_seq_one_letter_code
_entity_poly.pdbx_strand_id
1 'polypeptide(L)'
;MNNKFSLRSFGKRAAALFLAPLILTGCTGKIVTAEPSKTVGVGRAAENVLADAERVEVTPDGMLPVVNEQPPLTGNDTSSAGNGNISWTFKNGKYSYTFPEPDRSTLSDLTDVNNTSRSFFEDVDPVKDPTGSWFFGQTTYNEATKEVTYGWDRWESVHTALADYGGIYRGDTTRNVCYLTFDCGYENGYTGKIIDTLNAKGVSGTFFITGDYVREAPDLVERMIDEGHILGNHTVNHINMALTDAQTFIDEITGLEKMVKDLDPNAQPIRYYRPPEGAASVWALKMAHKLGIRTTFWSYTYRDFDPNNQLDHYTALQKLKSGLHPGCVYLLHAVSSTNAAVLGELIDWIKAQGYEILPLCDIDVTDAQAQTNE
;
A
#
# COMPACT_ATOMS: atom_id res chain seq x y z
N MET A 1 29.39 -30.39 -40.73
CA MET A 1 30.37 -30.16 -39.64
C MET A 1 29.58 -29.88 -38.38
N ASN A 2 29.57 -30.89 -37.48
CA ASN A 2 28.81 -30.85 -36.22
C ASN A 2 29.53 -30.01 -35.16
N ASN A 3 28.82 -29.12 -34.50
CA ASN A 3 29.26 -28.61 -33.20
C ASN A 3 28.12 -28.75 -32.18
N LYS A 4 28.32 -29.74 -31.31
CA LYS A 4 27.52 -29.97 -30.10
C LYS A 4 27.98 -28.97 -29.03
N PHE A 5 27.07 -28.19 -28.46
CA PHE A 5 27.32 -27.47 -27.22
C PHE A 5 26.83 -28.29 -26.02
N SER A 6 27.75 -28.53 -25.13
CA SER A 6 27.68 -29.34 -23.91
C SER A 6 26.99 -28.57 -22.79
N LEU A 7 25.98 -29.19 -22.16
CA LEU A 7 25.41 -28.77 -20.89
C LEU A 7 26.47 -28.89 -19.78
N ARG A 8 26.77 -27.81 -19.09
CA ARG A 8 27.51 -27.86 -17.81
C ARG A 8 26.51 -27.77 -16.64
N SER A 9 26.53 -28.86 -15.89
CA SER A 9 25.85 -29.01 -14.61
C SER A 9 26.40 -28.02 -13.57
N PHE A 10 25.52 -27.25 -12.92
CA PHE A 10 25.89 -26.52 -11.70
C PHE A 10 25.66 -27.42 -10.49
N GLY A 11 26.77 -27.71 -9.80
CA GLY A 11 26.81 -28.55 -8.62
C GLY A 11 26.16 -27.90 -7.40
N LYS A 12 25.42 -28.74 -6.70
CA LYS A 12 24.89 -28.50 -5.35
C LYS A 12 26.04 -28.26 -4.36
N ARG A 13 26.10 -27.09 -3.76
CA ARG A 13 26.91 -26.88 -2.56
C ARG A 13 26.02 -27.07 -1.34
N ALA A 14 26.30 -28.16 -0.61
CA ALA A 14 25.76 -28.43 0.71
C ALA A 14 26.41 -27.46 1.72
N ALA A 15 25.60 -26.75 2.48
CA ALA A 15 26.06 -25.99 3.64
C ALA A 15 26.11 -26.92 4.86
N ALA A 16 27.27 -27.04 5.44
CA ALA A 16 27.49 -27.84 6.67
C ALA A 16 27.00 -27.00 7.88
N LEU A 17 26.08 -27.61 8.66
CA LEU A 17 25.71 -27.12 9.98
C LEU A 17 26.86 -27.42 10.97
N PHE A 18 27.41 -26.41 11.60
CA PHE A 18 28.20 -26.53 12.81
C PHE A 18 27.27 -26.50 14.04
N LEU A 19 27.12 -27.65 14.69
CA LEU A 19 26.55 -27.78 16.03
C LEU A 19 27.67 -27.51 17.05
N ALA A 20 27.53 -26.48 17.85
CA ALA A 20 28.34 -26.29 19.05
C ALA A 20 27.56 -26.85 20.25
N PRO A 21 28.22 -27.60 21.15
CA PRO A 21 27.56 -28.15 22.32
C PRO A 21 27.42 -27.12 23.44
N LEU A 22 26.19 -26.97 23.94
CA LEU A 22 25.88 -26.18 25.14
C LEU A 22 26.21 -27.00 26.39
N ILE A 23 27.16 -26.53 27.18
CA ILE A 23 27.47 -27.10 28.50
C ILE A 23 26.45 -26.54 29.50
N LEU A 24 25.61 -27.43 30.06
CA LEU A 24 24.74 -27.11 31.20
C LEU A 24 25.55 -27.32 32.49
N THR A 25 25.80 -26.20 33.18
CA THR A 25 26.17 -26.24 34.60
C THR A 25 24.92 -26.02 35.43
N GLY A 26 24.61 -27.01 36.26
CA GLY A 26 23.45 -26.98 37.14
C GLY A 26 23.60 -25.99 38.30
N CYS A 27 22.51 -25.32 38.64
CA CYS A 27 22.29 -24.74 39.96
C CYS A 27 20.95 -25.21 40.50
N THR A 28 21.00 -25.95 41.58
CA THR A 28 19.84 -26.42 42.35
C THR A 28 19.34 -25.24 43.20
N GLY A 29 18.12 -24.77 42.89
CA GLY A 29 17.39 -23.79 43.71
C GLY A 29 16.05 -24.37 44.14
N LYS A 30 15.81 -24.41 45.43
CA LYS A 30 14.61 -24.94 46.10
C LYS A 30 13.35 -24.18 45.71
N ILE A 31 12.31 -24.94 45.42
CA ILE A 31 10.93 -24.42 45.30
C ILE A 31 10.42 -24.13 46.72
N VAL A 32 10.05 -22.88 46.99
CA VAL A 32 9.30 -22.48 48.16
C VAL A 32 7.88 -22.22 47.74
N THR A 33 6.96 -23.06 48.23
CA THR A 33 5.54 -22.86 48.13
C THR A 33 5.10 -21.85 49.19
N ALA A 34 4.49 -20.73 48.78
CA ALA A 34 3.87 -19.79 49.70
C ALA A 34 2.35 -20.02 49.72
N GLU A 35 1.82 -20.25 50.91
CA GLU A 35 0.39 -20.32 51.20
C GLU A 35 -0.28 -18.93 51.21
N PRO A 36 -1.59 -18.84 51.01
CA PRO A 36 -2.32 -17.57 50.86
C PRO A 36 -2.60 -16.95 52.24
N SER A 37 -2.19 -15.70 52.46
CA SER A 37 -2.57 -14.93 53.64
C SER A 37 -3.79 -14.04 53.38
N LYS A 38 -4.71 -14.24 54.24
CA LYS A 38 -5.89 -13.50 54.78
C LYS A 38 -6.16 -12.07 54.27
N THR A 39 -7.44 -11.96 53.90
CA THR A 39 -8.26 -10.75 53.79
C THR A 39 -8.05 -9.68 54.85
N VAL A 40 -7.91 -8.44 54.37
CA VAL A 40 -8.26 -7.24 55.17
C VAL A 40 -9.27 -6.43 54.37
N GLY A 41 -10.43 -6.22 54.95
CA GLY A 41 -11.52 -5.45 54.35
C GLY A 41 -11.22 -3.95 54.44
N VAL A 42 -11.55 -3.24 53.37
CA VAL A 42 -11.75 -1.77 53.40
C VAL A 42 -13.07 -1.46 52.69
N GLY A 43 -13.80 -0.59 53.27
CA GLY A 43 -15.16 -0.35 53.24
C GLY A 43 -15.80 0.24 51.97
N ARG A 44 -17.11 0.16 52.01
CA ARG A 44 -18.14 0.80 51.22
C ARG A 44 -17.76 2.18 50.71
N ALA A 45 -17.65 2.30 49.36
CA ALA A 45 -18.00 3.49 48.56
C ALA A 45 -17.80 3.22 47.07
N ALA A 46 -18.57 2.35 46.43
CA ALA A 46 -18.69 2.21 44.97
C ALA A 46 -19.92 1.40 44.58
N GLU A 47 -21.04 1.69 45.20
CA GLU A 47 -22.36 1.26 44.67
C GLU A 47 -23.07 2.54 44.23
N ASN A 48 -22.97 2.89 42.96
CA ASN A 48 -23.92 3.70 42.19
C ASN A 48 -23.26 4.26 40.87
N VAL A 49 -22.71 3.42 40.01
CA VAL A 49 -22.46 3.76 38.61
C VAL A 49 -22.51 2.48 37.74
N LEU A 50 -23.52 1.67 37.90
CA LEU A 50 -23.82 0.54 37.00
C LEU A 50 -25.33 0.32 36.92
N ALA A 51 -26.03 1.32 36.44
CA ALA A 51 -27.40 1.22 36.06
C ALA A 51 -27.61 2.00 34.77
N ASP A 52 -27.18 1.44 33.66
CA ASP A 52 -27.63 1.68 32.28
C ASP A 52 -26.71 0.93 31.28
N ALA A 53 -26.36 -0.31 31.63
CA ALA A 53 -25.84 -1.24 30.62
C ALA A 53 -27.03 -2.08 30.15
N GLU A 54 -27.54 -1.81 28.96
CA GLU A 54 -28.52 -2.67 28.30
C GLU A 54 -28.03 -4.12 28.30
N ARG A 55 -28.86 -5.02 28.82
CA ARG A 55 -28.60 -6.45 28.77
C ARG A 55 -28.65 -6.90 27.34
N VAL A 56 -27.48 -7.22 26.78
CA VAL A 56 -27.38 -7.96 25.52
C VAL A 56 -27.81 -9.40 25.81
N GLU A 57 -28.95 -9.80 25.31
CA GLU A 57 -29.37 -11.21 25.33
C GLU A 57 -28.49 -12.00 24.35
N VAL A 58 -27.67 -12.89 24.88
CA VAL A 58 -26.89 -13.85 24.10
C VAL A 58 -27.82 -14.98 23.70
N THR A 59 -27.99 -15.22 22.40
CA THR A 59 -28.75 -16.36 21.90
C THR A 59 -28.03 -17.68 22.21
N PRO A 60 -28.75 -18.82 22.34
CA PRO A 60 -28.18 -20.11 22.78
C PRO A 60 -27.03 -20.64 21.91
N ASP A 61 -26.81 -20.11 20.73
CA ASP A 61 -25.86 -20.62 19.73
C ASP A 61 -24.55 -19.84 19.69
N GLY A 62 -24.33 -18.90 20.61
CA GLY A 62 -23.06 -18.15 20.68
C GLY A 62 -22.76 -17.22 19.48
N MET A 63 -23.74 -17.00 18.60
CA MET A 63 -23.63 -16.02 17.54
C MET A 63 -24.03 -14.65 18.10
N LEU A 64 -23.11 -13.68 17.95
CA LEU A 64 -23.46 -12.27 18.14
C LEU A 64 -24.59 -11.91 17.17
N PRO A 65 -25.55 -11.07 17.55
CA PRO A 65 -26.61 -10.64 16.65
C PRO A 65 -25.94 -9.99 15.43
N VAL A 66 -26.33 -10.43 14.24
CA VAL A 66 -25.96 -9.80 12.97
C VAL A 66 -26.41 -8.34 13.08
N VAL A 67 -25.48 -7.45 13.29
CA VAL A 67 -25.72 -6.02 13.19
C VAL A 67 -26.24 -5.80 11.78
N ASN A 68 -27.46 -5.28 11.66
CA ASN A 68 -28.16 -4.97 10.44
C ASN A 68 -27.20 -4.76 9.27
N GLU A 69 -27.35 -5.58 8.24
CA GLU A 69 -26.84 -5.27 6.93
C GLU A 69 -27.36 -3.88 6.60
N GLN A 70 -26.47 -2.88 6.69
CA GLN A 70 -26.76 -1.62 6.00
C GLN A 70 -26.99 -2.01 4.55
N PRO A 71 -28.10 -1.62 3.95
CA PRO A 71 -28.32 -1.89 2.54
C PRO A 71 -27.07 -1.43 1.80
N PRO A 72 -26.65 -2.17 0.74
CA PRO A 72 -25.56 -1.71 -0.10
C PRO A 72 -25.88 -0.25 -0.39
N LEU A 73 -24.90 0.62 -0.26
CA LEU A 73 -25.06 2.03 -0.57
C LEU A 73 -25.74 2.10 -1.93
N THR A 74 -27.07 2.24 -1.94
CA THR A 74 -27.80 2.67 -3.12
C THR A 74 -27.34 4.11 -3.28
N GLY A 75 -26.08 4.19 -3.81
CA GLY A 75 -25.28 5.38 -3.75
C GLY A 75 -25.92 6.44 -4.61
N ASN A 76 -26.06 7.59 -4.07
CA ASN A 76 -26.09 8.77 -4.87
C ASN A 76 -24.89 8.72 -5.80
N ASP A 77 -25.14 8.80 -7.12
CA ASP A 77 -24.09 8.94 -8.11
C ASP A 77 -23.17 10.09 -7.64
N THR A 78 -21.89 9.81 -7.42
CA THR A 78 -20.91 10.80 -6.98
C THR A 78 -19.90 11.02 -8.09
N SER A 79 -19.43 12.24 -8.22
CA SER A 79 -18.40 12.59 -9.19
C SER A 79 -17.51 13.68 -8.61
N SER A 80 -16.26 13.68 -9.01
CA SER A 80 -15.32 14.74 -8.69
C SER A 80 -14.48 15.05 -9.93
N ALA A 81 -14.23 16.32 -10.20
CA ALA A 81 -13.44 16.79 -11.32
C ALA A 81 -12.44 17.84 -10.85
N GLY A 82 -11.17 17.65 -11.22
CA GLY A 82 -10.08 18.59 -10.97
C GLY A 82 -9.75 19.44 -12.19
N ASN A 83 -8.86 20.39 -12.00
CA ASN A 83 -8.24 21.12 -13.11
C ASN A 83 -7.39 20.17 -13.94
N GLY A 84 -7.45 20.27 -15.26
CA GLY A 84 -6.57 19.50 -16.15
C GLY A 84 -7.09 18.15 -16.60
N ASN A 85 -8.40 17.99 -16.69
CA ASN A 85 -9.04 16.80 -17.27
C ASN A 85 -8.91 15.48 -16.46
N ILE A 86 -8.57 15.55 -15.18
CA ILE A 86 -8.64 14.39 -14.28
C ILE A 86 -10.01 14.39 -13.61
N SER A 87 -10.73 13.29 -13.73
CA SER A 87 -12.03 13.15 -13.08
C SER A 87 -12.31 11.69 -12.75
N TRP A 88 -13.20 11.49 -11.79
CA TRP A 88 -13.77 10.18 -11.50
C TRP A 88 -15.27 10.29 -11.26
N THR A 89 -15.97 9.20 -11.54
CA THR A 89 -17.39 9.05 -11.24
C THR A 89 -17.61 7.70 -10.59
N PHE A 90 -18.54 7.65 -9.62
CA PHE A 90 -19.07 6.39 -9.12
C PHE A 90 -20.55 6.32 -9.50
N LYS A 91 -20.90 5.34 -10.31
CA LYS A 91 -22.25 5.17 -10.84
C LYS A 91 -22.60 3.69 -11.01
N ASN A 92 -23.79 3.31 -10.57
CA ASN A 92 -24.25 1.92 -10.63
C ASN A 92 -23.28 0.91 -9.97
N GLY A 93 -22.65 1.30 -8.86
CA GLY A 93 -21.72 0.45 -8.13
C GLY A 93 -20.32 0.34 -8.73
N LYS A 94 -19.99 1.12 -9.77
CA LYS A 94 -18.72 1.05 -10.48
C LYS A 94 -18.07 2.44 -10.57
N TYR A 95 -16.74 2.48 -10.40
CA TYR A 95 -15.93 3.66 -10.70
C TYR A 95 -15.58 3.75 -12.17
N SER A 96 -15.44 4.97 -12.66
CA SER A 96 -14.92 5.30 -13.98
C SER A 96 -14.01 6.52 -13.87
N TYR A 97 -12.93 6.51 -14.63
CA TYR A 97 -11.88 7.52 -14.58
C TYR A 97 -11.64 8.16 -15.93
N THR A 98 -11.16 9.40 -15.91
CA THR A 98 -10.59 10.07 -17.09
C THR A 98 -9.22 10.60 -16.69
N PHE A 99 -8.19 10.16 -17.41
CA PHE A 99 -6.84 10.67 -17.28
C PHE A 99 -6.39 11.26 -18.61
N PRO A 100 -5.71 12.43 -18.60
CA PRO A 100 -5.13 12.98 -19.81
C PRO A 100 -3.95 12.11 -20.29
N GLU A 101 -3.74 12.05 -21.57
CA GLU A 101 -2.49 11.51 -22.12
C GLU A 101 -1.32 12.36 -21.63
N PRO A 102 -0.23 11.75 -21.17
CA PRO A 102 0.94 12.50 -20.72
C PRO A 102 1.60 13.25 -21.89
N ASP A 103 1.93 14.52 -21.70
CA ASP A 103 2.72 15.29 -22.67
C ASP A 103 4.18 14.82 -22.62
N ARG A 104 4.61 14.15 -23.67
CA ARG A 104 5.97 13.62 -23.84
C ARG A 104 6.71 14.23 -25.03
N SER A 105 6.29 15.42 -25.44
CA SER A 105 6.91 16.12 -26.57
C SER A 105 8.40 16.43 -26.38
N THR A 106 8.88 16.47 -25.12
CA THR A 106 10.28 16.76 -24.77
C THR A 106 11.08 15.53 -24.32
N LEU A 107 10.62 14.31 -24.64
CA LEU A 107 11.33 13.07 -24.23
C LEU A 107 12.76 13.00 -24.75
N SER A 108 13.04 13.53 -25.95
CA SER A 108 14.39 13.58 -26.52
C SER A 108 15.39 14.33 -25.62
N ASP A 109 14.90 15.30 -24.83
CA ASP A 109 15.75 16.10 -23.96
C ASP A 109 16.12 15.37 -22.66
N LEU A 110 15.48 14.21 -22.39
CA LEU A 110 15.70 13.43 -21.19
C LEU A 110 16.87 12.45 -21.32
N THR A 111 17.17 12.00 -22.54
CA THR A 111 18.23 11.00 -22.80
C THR A 111 19.63 11.55 -22.49
N ASP A 112 19.80 12.86 -22.52
CA ASP A 112 21.08 13.53 -22.21
C ASP A 112 21.26 13.82 -20.70
N VAL A 113 20.27 13.50 -19.87
CA VAL A 113 20.33 13.76 -18.42
C VAL A 113 21.06 12.62 -17.72
N ASN A 114 22.38 12.79 -17.51
CA ASN A 114 23.16 11.86 -16.71
C ASN A 114 22.59 11.73 -15.30
N ASN A 115 22.38 10.51 -14.85
CA ASN A 115 22.04 10.24 -13.46
C ASN A 115 23.29 10.44 -12.60
N THR A 116 23.39 11.60 -11.97
CA THR A 116 24.42 11.92 -10.98
C THR A 116 23.87 11.92 -9.55
N SER A 117 22.59 11.60 -9.42
CA SER A 117 21.89 11.62 -8.13
C SER A 117 22.21 10.39 -7.31
N ARG A 118 22.30 10.60 -6.02
CA ARG A 118 22.27 9.53 -5.02
C ARG A 118 20.83 9.23 -4.64
N SER A 119 20.58 8.03 -4.13
CA SER A 119 19.31 7.72 -3.47
C SER A 119 19.04 8.76 -2.38
N PHE A 120 17.78 9.11 -2.14
CA PHE A 120 17.39 10.01 -1.05
C PHE A 120 18.02 9.65 0.29
N PHE A 121 18.34 8.38 0.47
CA PHE A 121 18.77 7.81 1.74
C PHE A 121 20.28 7.75 1.90
N GLU A 122 21.05 7.94 0.83
CA GLU A 122 22.52 8.07 0.94
C GLU A 122 22.92 9.37 1.65
N ASP A 123 22.10 10.42 1.52
CA ASP A 123 22.35 11.71 2.16
C ASP A 123 21.72 11.82 3.57
N VAL A 124 20.91 10.85 4.01
CA VAL A 124 20.03 10.98 5.18
C VAL A 124 20.37 10.02 6.32
N ASP A 125 21.54 9.59 6.51
CA ASP A 125 21.97 8.67 7.57
C ASP A 125 21.80 7.17 7.22
N PRO A 126 22.83 6.59 6.63
CA PRO A 126 22.84 5.18 6.20
C PRO A 126 22.71 4.16 7.34
N VAL A 127 22.69 4.61 8.59
CA VAL A 127 22.59 3.71 9.75
C VAL A 127 21.17 3.17 9.94
N LYS A 128 20.16 3.80 9.36
CA LYS A 128 18.76 3.46 9.64
C LYS A 128 17.99 2.76 8.53
N ASP A 129 18.38 2.93 7.29
CA ASP A 129 17.91 2.11 6.19
C ASP A 129 19.01 1.91 5.14
N PRO A 130 19.77 0.81 5.21
CA PRO A 130 20.85 0.52 4.28
C PRO A 130 20.36 0.22 2.85
N THR A 131 19.04 0.08 2.62
CA THR A 131 18.48 -0.25 1.30
C THR A 131 18.15 0.98 0.48
N GLY A 132 18.11 2.17 1.09
CA GLY A 132 17.67 3.38 0.42
C GLY A 132 16.24 3.33 -0.09
N SER A 133 15.39 2.56 0.57
CA SER A 133 14.00 2.36 0.20
C SER A 133 13.06 3.23 1.03
N TRP A 134 11.86 3.48 0.49
CA TRP A 134 10.80 4.18 1.21
C TRP A 134 10.06 3.20 2.16
N PHE A 135 10.82 2.57 3.04
CA PHE A 135 10.30 1.70 4.08
C PHE A 135 10.47 2.40 5.44
N PHE A 136 9.48 3.16 5.83
CA PHE A 136 9.62 4.01 6.98
C PHE A 136 8.83 3.61 8.16
N GLY A 137 9.49 3.85 9.24
CA GLY A 137 8.96 3.67 10.56
C GLY A 137 7.57 4.29 10.74
N GLN A 138 6.89 3.77 11.70
CA GLN A 138 5.50 3.94 12.03
C GLN A 138 4.98 5.37 11.85
N THR A 139 4.01 5.53 10.98
CA THR A 139 3.08 6.64 11.05
C THR A 139 2.31 6.51 12.36
N THR A 140 2.27 7.57 13.15
CA THR A 140 1.46 7.64 14.37
C THR A 140 0.38 8.70 14.19
N TYR A 141 -0.83 8.38 14.65
CA TYR A 141 -1.95 9.30 14.65
C TYR A 141 -2.43 9.52 16.08
N ASN A 142 -2.46 10.78 16.50
CA ASN A 142 -2.97 11.17 17.80
C ASN A 142 -4.43 11.61 17.67
N GLU A 143 -5.34 10.77 18.14
CA GLU A 143 -6.79 11.04 18.08
C GLU A 143 -7.20 12.33 18.79
N ALA A 144 -6.53 12.71 19.87
CA ALA A 144 -6.90 13.87 20.67
C ALA A 144 -6.46 15.19 20.01
N THR A 145 -5.27 15.22 19.41
CA THR A 145 -4.73 16.40 18.72
C THR A 145 -5.00 16.42 17.23
N LYS A 146 -5.47 15.29 16.68
CA LYS A 146 -5.62 15.06 15.23
C LYS A 146 -4.30 15.18 14.46
N GLU A 147 -3.18 15.07 15.14
CA GLU A 147 -1.85 15.14 14.53
C GLU A 147 -1.41 13.79 13.99
N VAL A 148 -0.88 13.79 12.78
CA VAL A 148 -0.22 12.67 12.14
C VAL A 148 1.28 12.93 12.12
N THR A 149 2.07 12.03 12.69
CA THR A 149 3.54 12.08 12.62
C THR A 149 4.05 10.94 11.76
N TYR A 150 4.76 11.26 10.71
CA TYR A 150 5.41 10.28 9.82
C TYR A 150 6.86 10.09 10.26
N GLY A 151 7.37 8.87 10.25
CA GLY A 151 8.74 8.59 10.66
C GLY A 151 9.80 9.33 9.84
N TRP A 152 9.44 9.81 8.67
CA TRP A 152 10.28 10.55 7.72
C TRP A 152 9.95 12.06 7.61
N ASP A 153 8.98 12.59 8.38
CA ASP A 153 8.68 14.04 8.45
C ASP A 153 9.90 14.89 8.86
N ARG A 154 10.89 14.26 9.46
CA ARG A 154 12.17 14.89 9.82
C ARG A 154 13.09 15.21 8.63
N TRP A 155 12.75 14.79 7.41
CA TRP A 155 13.59 14.97 6.21
C TRP A 155 12.99 16.00 5.25
N GLU A 156 13.26 17.27 5.55
CA GLU A 156 12.75 18.41 4.76
C GLU A 156 13.13 18.30 3.27
N SER A 157 14.33 17.80 2.96
CA SER A 157 14.78 17.62 1.57
C SER A 157 13.92 16.64 0.76
N VAL A 158 13.40 15.59 1.42
CA VAL A 158 12.50 14.62 0.79
C VAL A 158 11.15 15.26 0.52
N HIS A 159 10.61 15.99 1.50
CA HIS A 159 9.34 16.71 1.35
C HIS A 159 9.40 17.73 0.21
N THR A 160 10.47 18.53 0.17
CA THR A 160 10.69 19.51 -0.90
C THR A 160 10.72 18.83 -2.26
N ALA A 161 11.49 17.76 -2.41
CA ALA A 161 11.57 17.05 -3.69
C ALA A 161 10.25 16.38 -4.09
N LEU A 162 9.48 15.84 -3.13
CA LEU A 162 8.15 15.31 -3.43
C LEU A 162 7.19 16.41 -3.88
N ALA A 163 7.20 17.56 -3.22
CA ALA A 163 6.38 18.71 -3.60
C ALA A 163 6.78 19.24 -4.98
N ASP A 164 8.08 19.45 -5.24
CA ASP A 164 8.61 19.97 -6.50
C ASP A 164 8.24 19.10 -7.71
N TYR A 165 8.17 17.78 -7.52
CA TYR A 165 7.89 16.82 -8.60
C TYR A 165 6.53 16.12 -8.46
N GLY A 166 5.64 16.64 -7.61
CA GLY A 166 4.27 16.18 -7.47
C GLY A 166 4.15 14.75 -6.94
N GLY A 167 5.10 14.31 -6.11
CA GLY A 167 5.07 12.97 -5.50
C GLY A 167 3.92 12.83 -4.49
N ILE A 168 3.34 11.63 -4.41
CA ILE A 168 2.27 11.28 -3.47
C ILE A 168 2.83 10.33 -2.41
N TYR A 169 2.48 10.55 -1.16
CA TYR A 169 2.66 9.60 -0.06
C TYR A 169 1.48 9.61 0.91
N ARG A 170 0.69 10.66 0.87
CA ARG A 170 -0.55 10.84 1.64
C ARG A 170 -1.51 11.73 0.85
N GLY A 171 -2.78 11.67 1.18
CA GLY A 171 -3.78 12.62 0.72
C GLY A 171 -3.97 13.77 1.70
N ASP A 172 -5.11 14.44 1.57
CA ASP A 172 -5.51 15.56 2.43
C ASP A 172 -5.73 15.09 3.87
N THR A 173 -4.91 15.58 4.79
CA THR A 173 -4.95 15.22 6.21
C THR A 173 -6.06 15.96 6.99
N THR A 174 -6.78 16.87 6.36
CA THR A 174 -7.94 17.56 6.94
C THR A 174 -9.25 16.78 6.72
N ARG A 175 -9.22 15.73 5.87
CA ARG A 175 -10.36 14.89 5.51
C ARG A 175 -10.19 13.49 6.06
N ASN A 176 -11.27 12.91 6.60
CA ASN A 176 -11.29 11.49 6.95
C ASN A 176 -11.43 10.63 5.68
N VAL A 177 -10.37 10.58 4.89
CA VAL A 177 -10.27 9.77 3.67
C VAL A 177 -9.05 8.85 3.74
N CYS A 178 -9.13 7.73 3.05
CA CYS A 178 -7.96 6.87 2.82
C CYS A 178 -8.04 6.21 1.44
N TYR A 179 -6.92 5.63 1.02
CA TYR A 179 -6.73 5.06 -0.31
C TYR A 179 -6.10 3.67 -0.18
N LEU A 180 -6.70 2.68 -0.84
CA LEU A 180 -6.19 1.31 -0.85
C LEU A 180 -5.36 1.08 -2.11
N THR A 181 -4.09 0.74 -1.94
CA THR A 181 -3.19 0.46 -3.05
C THR A 181 -2.51 -0.89 -2.87
N PHE A 182 -2.29 -1.59 -3.98
CA PHE A 182 -1.78 -2.96 -4.01
C PHE A 182 -0.61 -3.06 -4.98
N ASP A 183 0.52 -3.60 -4.53
CA ASP A 183 1.62 -3.95 -5.41
C ASP A 183 1.46 -5.40 -5.89
N CYS A 184 1.56 -5.57 -7.21
CA CYS A 184 1.34 -6.81 -7.93
C CYS A 184 2.58 -7.15 -8.76
N GLY A 185 3.59 -7.74 -8.10
CA GLY A 185 4.82 -8.18 -8.77
C GLY A 185 4.62 -9.49 -9.56
N TYR A 186 3.85 -10.43 -9.02
CA TYR A 186 3.45 -11.71 -9.63
C TYR A 186 2.11 -12.17 -9.02
N GLU A 187 1.42 -13.12 -9.67
CA GLU A 187 0.16 -13.66 -9.17
C GLU A 187 0.40 -14.84 -8.22
N ASN A 188 -0.32 -14.85 -7.09
CA ASN A 188 -0.24 -15.89 -6.06
C ASN A 188 -1.62 -16.48 -5.69
N GLY A 189 -2.62 -16.30 -6.53
CA GLY A 189 -3.97 -16.86 -6.37
C GLY A 189 -4.91 -16.01 -5.48
N TYR A 190 -4.54 -14.79 -5.12
CA TYR A 190 -5.33 -13.97 -4.21
C TYR A 190 -5.90 -12.69 -4.81
N THR A 191 -5.35 -12.21 -5.92
CA THR A 191 -5.75 -10.93 -6.52
C THR A 191 -7.22 -10.93 -6.95
N GLY A 192 -7.70 -12.03 -7.53
CA GLY A 192 -9.12 -12.16 -7.89
C GLY A 192 -10.04 -11.96 -6.69
N LYS A 193 -9.71 -12.55 -5.53
CA LYS A 193 -10.49 -12.38 -4.30
C LYS A 193 -10.41 -10.95 -3.74
N ILE A 194 -9.28 -10.28 -3.89
CA ILE A 194 -9.13 -8.88 -3.51
C ILE A 194 -10.05 -8.00 -4.35
N ILE A 195 -10.05 -8.19 -5.68
CA ILE A 195 -10.94 -7.48 -6.61
C ILE A 195 -12.41 -7.73 -6.25
N ASP A 196 -12.81 -9.01 -6.08
CA ASP A 196 -14.18 -9.36 -5.68
C ASP A 196 -14.61 -8.66 -4.39
N THR A 197 -13.71 -8.59 -3.41
CA THR A 197 -13.98 -7.94 -2.11
C THR A 197 -14.15 -6.43 -2.28
N LEU A 198 -13.27 -5.77 -3.04
CA LEU A 198 -13.36 -4.33 -3.33
C LEU A 198 -14.68 -4.00 -4.00
N ASN A 199 -15.06 -4.77 -5.02
CA ASN A 199 -16.32 -4.59 -5.75
C ASN A 199 -17.54 -4.79 -4.85
N ALA A 200 -17.57 -5.86 -4.06
CA ALA A 200 -18.65 -6.13 -3.12
C ALA A 200 -18.83 -5.01 -2.08
N LYS A 201 -17.76 -4.29 -1.76
CA LYS A 201 -17.76 -3.17 -0.82
C LYS A 201 -17.92 -1.79 -1.49
N GLY A 202 -18.01 -1.73 -2.82
CA GLY A 202 -18.11 -0.47 -3.57
C GLY A 202 -16.87 0.41 -3.39
N VAL A 203 -15.68 -0.18 -3.42
CA VAL A 203 -14.40 0.49 -3.23
C VAL A 203 -13.50 0.26 -4.42
N SER A 204 -12.83 1.31 -4.90
CA SER A 204 -11.78 1.17 -5.90
C SER A 204 -10.41 1.02 -5.25
N GLY A 205 -9.62 0.06 -5.73
CA GLY A 205 -8.19 -0.06 -5.44
C GLY A 205 -7.34 0.51 -6.57
N THR A 206 -6.09 0.85 -6.24
CA THR A 206 -5.05 1.13 -7.24
C THR A 206 -4.05 -0.02 -7.23
N PHE A 207 -3.86 -0.66 -8.38
CA PHE A 207 -2.98 -1.82 -8.53
C PHE A 207 -1.73 -1.43 -9.29
N PHE A 208 -0.58 -1.41 -8.62
CA PHE A 208 0.72 -1.16 -9.22
C PHE A 208 1.26 -2.49 -9.75
N ILE A 209 1.15 -2.68 -11.07
CA ILE A 209 1.46 -3.94 -11.74
C ILE A 209 2.84 -3.88 -12.41
N THR A 210 3.54 -5.02 -12.43
CA THR A 210 4.79 -5.20 -13.18
C THR A 210 4.54 -5.77 -14.58
N GLY A 211 5.57 -5.75 -15.43
CA GLY A 211 5.50 -6.43 -16.73
C GLY A 211 5.35 -7.95 -16.61
N ASP A 212 5.91 -8.56 -15.56
CA ASP A 212 5.71 -9.99 -15.29
C ASP A 212 4.25 -10.26 -14.94
N TYR A 213 3.64 -9.42 -14.12
CA TYR A 213 2.22 -9.55 -13.77
C TYR A 213 1.30 -9.46 -14.99
N VAL A 214 1.56 -8.51 -15.91
CA VAL A 214 0.77 -8.40 -17.17
C VAL A 214 0.89 -9.67 -18.02
N ARG A 215 2.07 -10.29 -18.04
CA ARG A 215 2.29 -11.53 -18.82
C ARG A 215 1.65 -12.76 -18.16
N GLU A 216 1.68 -12.85 -16.85
CA GLU A 216 1.25 -14.03 -16.08
C GLU A 216 -0.25 -14.03 -15.81
N ALA A 217 -0.86 -12.86 -15.62
CA ALA A 217 -2.24 -12.71 -15.21
C ALA A 217 -3.03 -11.66 -16.04
N PRO A 218 -3.00 -11.72 -17.39
CA PRO A 218 -3.67 -10.73 -18.24
C PRO A 218 -5.16 -10.61 -17.93
N ASP A 219 -5.85 -11.72 -17.68
CA ASP A 219 -7.28 -11.73 -17.34
C ASP A 219 -7.58 -10.92 -16.06
N LEU A 220 -6.67 -10.89 -15.09
CA LEU A 220 -6.84 -10.09 -13.88
C LEU A 220 -6.56 -8.61 -14.14
N VAL A 221 -5.64 -8.27 -15.04
CA VAL A 221 -5.42 -6.89 -15.48
C VAL A 221 -6.64 -6.35 -16.21
N GLU A 222 -7.23 -7.15 -17.12
CA GLU A 222 -8.49 -6.79 -17.79
C GLU A 222 -9.62 -6.59 -16.76
N ARG A 223 -9.75 -7.47 -15.77
CA ARG A 223 -10.72 -7.30 -14.70
C ARG A 223 -10.51 -6.00 -13.92
N MET A 224 -9.27 -5.64 -13.56
CA MET A 224 -8.98 -4.38 -12.88
C MET A 224 -9.50 -3.18 -13.69
N ILE A 225 -9.29 -3.17 -15.01
CA ILE A 225 -9.78 -2.12 -15.90
C ILE A 225 -11.31 -2.14 -15.96
N ASP A 226 -11.87 -3.29 -16.28
CA ASP A 226 -13.31 -3.45 -16.52
C ASP A 226 -14.15 -3.21 -15.27
N GLU A 227 -13.61 -3.53 -14.09
CA GLU A 227 -14.34 -3.44 -12.83
C GLU A 227 -14.12 -2.12 -12.09
N GLY A 228 -13.39 -1.15 -12.70
CA GLY A 228 -13.27 0.22 -12.21
C GLY A 228 -12.21 0.40 -11.13
N HIS A 229 -11.10 -0.30 -11.26
CA HIS A 229 -9.89 -0.06 -10.48
C HIS A 229 -8.88 0.74 -11.29
N ILE A 230 -7.92 1.36 -10.61
CA ILE A 230 -6.85 2.14 -11.25
C ILE A 230 -5.63 1.25 -11.44
N LEU A 231 -5.07 1.24 -12.66
CA LEU A 231 -3.75 0.65 -12.90
C LEU A 231 -2.66 1.68 -12.57
N GLY A 232 -1.66 1.24 -11.82
CA GLY A 232 -0.41 1.94 -11.56
C GLY A 232 0.77 1.20 -12.19
N ASN A 233 1.80 1.94 -12.55
CA ASN A 233 3.04 1.44 -13.11
C ASN A 233 4.01 1.00 -12.00
N HIS A 234 4.44 -0.26 -12.01
CA HIS A 234 5.47 -0.77 -11.11
C HIS A 234 6.69 -1.28 -11.86
N THR A 235 6.95 -0.69 -13.05
CA THR A 235 7.99 -1.01 -14.03
C THR A 235 7.81 -2.35 -14.75
N VAL A 236 8.56 -2.55 -15.83
CA VAL A 236 8.51 -3.84 -16.56
C VAL A 236 9.20 -4.93 -15.75
N ASN A 237 10.39 -4.65 -15.22
CA ASN A 237 11.30 -5.67 -14.66
C ASN A 237 11.53 -5.53 -13.15
N HIS A 238 10.78 -4.68 -12.46
CA HIS A 238 10.90 -4.45 -11.01
C HIS A 238 12.34 -4.13 -10.58
N ILE A 239 13.01 -3.23 -11.29
CA ILE A 239 14.39 -2.82 -10.99
C ILE A 239 14.45 -1.55 -10.14
N ASN A 240 15.58 -1.31 -9.48
CA ASN A 240 15.81 -0.10 -8.71
C ASN A 240 15.98 1.11 -9.64
N MET A 241 14.92 1.87 -9.82
CA MET A 241 14.84 2.99 -10.75
C MET A 241 15.67 4.21 -10.33
N ALA A 242 16.07 4.32 -9.06
CA ALA A 242 16.94 5.39 -8.60
C ALA A 242 18.38 5.28 -9.15
N LEU A 243 18.78 4.09 -9.59
CA LEU A 243 20.13 3.76 -10.03
C LEU A 243 20.25 3.55 -11.54
N THR A 244 19.17 3.71 -12.30
CA THR A 244 19.16 3.51 -13.76
C THR A 244 19.72 4.73 -14.52
N ASP A 245 20.04 4.55 -15.78
CA ASP A 245 20.19 5.65 -16.73
C ASP A 245 18.82 6.11 -17.28
N ALA A 246 18.83 7.24 -17.98
CA ALA A 246 17.61 7.86 -18.49
C ALA A 246 16.86 6.98 -19.49
N GLN A 247 17.55 6.30 -20.39
CA GLN A 247 16.92 5.44 -21.39
C GLN A 247 16.27 4.23 -20.73
N THR A 248 16.95 3.57 -19.81
CA THR A 248 16.41 2.46 -19.04
C THR A 248 15.18 2.90 -18.24
N PHE A 249 15.22 4.09 -17.63
CA PHE A 249 14.05 4.63 -16.90
C PHE A 249 12.86 4.82 -17.82
N ILE A 250 13.06 5.40 -19.00
CA ILE A 250 12.01 5.61 -20.00
C ILE A 250 11.45 4.26 -20.45
N ASP A 251 12.32 3.30 -20.80
CA ASP A 251 11.90 1.99 -21.31
C ASP A 251 11.11 1.18 -20.29
N GLU A 252 11.48 1.22 -18.99
CA GLU A 252 10.76 0.56 -17.92
C GLU A 252 9.35 1.11 -17.71
N ILE A 253 9.17 2.43 -17.83
CA ILE A 253 7.88 3.08 -17.69
C ILE A 253 7.03 2.88 -18.93
N THR A 254 7.53 3.27 -20.11
CA THR A 254 6.76 3.25 -21.36
C THR A 254 6.53 1.82 -21.86
N GLY A 255 7.45 0.91 -21.56
CA GLY A 255 7.31 -0.50 -21.87
C GLY A 255 6.09 -1.13 -21.20
N LEU A 256 5.88 -0.87 -19.90
CA LEU A 256 4.70 -1.35 -19.20
C LEU A 256 3.40 -0.74 -19.75
N GLU A 257 3.40 0.57 -20.00
CA GLU A 257 2.24 1.24 -20.58
C GLU A 257 1.86 0.62 -21.94
N LYS A 258 2.89 0.33 -22.76
CA LYS A 258 2.68 -0.36 -24.02
C LYS A 258 2.08 -1.75 -23.83
N MET A 259 2.58 -2.53 -22.88
CA MET A 259 2.04 -3.88 -22.59
C MET A 259 0.56 -3.81 -22.21
N VAL A 260 0.15 -2.83 -21.39
CA VAL A 260 -1.26 -2.63 -21.01
C VAL A 260 -2.09 -2.19 -22.21
N LYS A 261 -1.58 -1.30 -23.07
CA LYS A 261 -2.27 -0.87 -24.31
C LYS A 261 -2.36 -1.98 -25.34
N ASP A 262 -1.38 -2.87 -25.42
CA ASP A 262 -1.42 -4.05 -26.28
C ASP A 262 -2.50 -5.05 -25.81
N LEU A 263 -2.73 -5.14 -24.49
CA LEU A 263 -3.77 -5.98 -23.89
C LEU A 263 -5.16 -5.36 -24.08
N ASP A 264 -5.33 -4.10 -23.70
CA ASP A 264 -6.57 -3.32 -23.92
C ASP A 264 -6.26 -1.95 -24.52
N PRO A 265 -6.50 -1.77 -25.84
CA PRO A 265 -6.30 -0.48 -26.52
C PRO A 265 -7.11 0.68 -25.92
N ASN A 266 -8.21 0.40 -25.19
CA ASN A 266 -9.07 1.40 -24.58
C ASN A 266 -8.68 1.69 -23.11
N ALA A 267 -7.70 0.98 -22.55
CA ALA A 267 -7.22 1.25 -21.20
C ALA A 267 -6.89 2.73 -21.04
N GLN A 268 -7.23 3.30 -19.87
CA GLN A 268 -6.85 4.67 -19.58
C GLN A 268 -5.32 4.81 -19.51
N PRO A 269 -4.75 5.98 -19.80
CA PRO A 269 -3.33 6.24 -19.54
C PRO A 269 -2.95 5.94 -18.10
N ILE A 270 -1.78 5.34 -17.88
CA ILE A 270 -1.30 5.08 -16.52
C ILE A 270 -0.73 6.39 -15.96
N ARG A 271 -1.38 6.89 -14.90
CA ARG A 271 -1.05 8.16 -14.25
C ARG A 271 -0.05 8.01 -13.11
N TYR A 272 -0.08 6.89 -12.40
CA TYR A 272 0.65 6.67 -11.15
C TYR A 272 1.76 5.65 -11.36
N TYR A 273 2.91 5.96 -10.75
CA TYR A 273 4.07 5.10 -10.75
C TYR A 273 4.53 4.87 -9.33
N ARG A 274 4.78 3.63 -8.95
CA ARG A 274 5.41 3.30 -7.68
C ARG A 274 6.79 2.71 -7.94
N PRO A 275 7.85 3.33 -7.37
CA PRO A 275 9.19 2.78 -7.53
C PRO A 275 9.28 1.42 -6.84
N PRO A 276 9.85 0.39 -7.51
CA PRO A 276 10.19 -0.88 -6.87
C PRO A 276 11.00 -0.67 -5.59
N GLU A 277 10.72 -1.47 -4.56
CA GLU A 277 11.34 -1.38 -3.24
C GLU A 277 11.15 -0.02 -2.54
N GLY A 278 10.36 0.88 -3.10
CA GLY A 278 10.29 2.28 -2.68
C GLY A 278 11.57 3.05 -2.91
N ALA A 279 12.49 2.52 -3.71
CA ALA A 279 13.75 3.16 -4.01
C ALA A 279 13.57 4.40 -4.90
N ALA A 280 14.02 5.55 -4.43
CA ALA A 280 13.87 6.81 -5.14
C ALA A 280 15.09 7.73 -4.98
N SER A 281 15.19 8.68 -5.90
CA SER A 281 16.14 9.77 -5.85
C SER A 281 15.49 11.04 -6.42
N VAL A 282 16.07 12.20 -6.17
CA VAL A 282 15.61 13.46 -6.77
C VAL A 282 15.57 13.36 -8.30
N TRP A 283 16.58 12.71 -8.88
CA TRP A 283 16.65 12.46 -10.31
C TRP A 283 15.48 11.57 -10.79
N ALA A 284 15.20 10.46 -10.10
CA ALA A 284 14.11 9.56 -10.46
C ALA A 284 12.72 10.23 -10.36
N LEU A 285 12.49 11.05 -9.32
CA LEU A 285 11.27 11.87 -9.21
C LEU A 285 11.13 12.85 -10.36
N LYS A 286 12.22 13.53 -10.71
CA LYS A 286 12.26 14.46 -11.86
C LYS A 286 11.97 13.74 -13.18
N MET A 287 12.53 12.53 -13.38
CA MET A 287 12.29 11.73 -14.58
C MET A 287 10.81 11.31 -14.68
N ALA A 288 10.23 10.80 -13.60
CA ALA A 288 8.82 10.43 -13.56
C ALA A 288 7.92 11.65 -13.85
N HIS A 289 8.19 12.79 -13.21
CA HIS A 289 7.45 14.04 -13.44
C HIS A 289 7.51 14.47 -14.90
N LYS A 290 8.70 14.43 -15.53
CA LYS A 290 8.87 14.78 -16.95
C LYS A 290 8.21 13.76 -17.89
N LEU A 291 8.05 12.52 -17.49
CA LEU A 291 7.28 11.51 -18.22
C LEU A 291 5.77 11.69 -18.07
N GLY A 292 5.31 12.68 -17.30
CA GLY A 292 3.90 12.96 -17.05
C GLY A 292 3.22 11.95 -16.14
N ILE A 293 4.00 11.19 -15.36
CA ILE A 293 3.50 10.24 -14.36
C ILE A 293 3.80 10.73 -12.97
N ARG A 294 2.97 10.34 -12.00
CA ARG A 294 3.07 10.80 -10.62
C ARG A 294 3.65 9.72 -9.73
N THR A 295 4.84 9.95 -9.15
CA THR A 295 5.47 9.01 -8.22
C THR A 295 4.63 8.87 -6.97
N THR A 296 4.28 7.63 -6.62
CA THR A 296 3.35 7.33 -5.53
C THR A 296 3.98 6.38 -4.52
N PHE A 297 4.21 6.86 -3.33
CA PHE A 297 4.61 6.09 -2.17
C PHE A 297 3.38 5.70 -1.33
N TRP A 298 3.54 5.64 0.00
CA TRP A 298 2.49 5.29 0.97
C TRP A 298 2.76 5.98 2.30
N SER A 299 1.76 6.06 3.12
CA SER A 299 1.91 6.54 4.49
C SER A 299 1.76 5.42 5.52
N TYR A 300 1.26 4.26 5.11
CA TYR A 300 1.21 3.07 5.95
C TYR A 300 1.41 1.78 5.15
N THR A 301 2.18 0.88 5.71
CA THR A 301 2.35 -0.51 5.24
C THR A 301 2.71 -1.41 6.42
N TYR A 302 2.67 -2.72 6.21
CA TYR A 302 3.23 -3.71 7.12
C TYR A 302 3.91 -4.81 6.31
N ARG A 303 4.59 -5.73 6.98
CA ARG A 303 5.30 -6.80 6.29
C ARG A 303 4.33 -7.89 5.83
N ASP A 304 3.82 -7.78 4.62
CA ASP A 304 2.85 -8.69 4.00
C ASP A 304 3.33 -9.32 2.68
N PHE A 305 4.47 -8.86 2.16
CA PHE A 305 5.01 -9.24 0.85
C PHE A 305 5.63 -10.65 0.79
N ASP A 306 5.92 -11.29 1.94
CA ASP A 306 6.48 -12.63 1.99
C ASP A 306 5.36 -13.66 2.12
N PRO A 307 5.01 -14.42 1.05
CA PRO A 307 3.89 -15.36 1.06
C PRO A 307 4.09 -16.53 2.03
N ASN A 308 5.35 -16.80 2.44
CA ASN A 308 5.68 -17.87 3.36
C ASN A 308 5.71 -17.42 4.83
N ASN A 309 5.59 -16.13 5.09
CA ASN A 309 5.65 -15.54 6.44
C ASN A 309 4.52 -14.53 6.66
N GLN A 310 3.31 -15.02 6.51
CA GLN A 310 2.10 -14.23 6.68
C GLN A 310 1.68 -14.16 8.15
N LEU A 311 1.23 -12.99 8.59
CA LEU A 311 0.64 -12.83 9.92
C LEU A 311 -0.72 -13.54 10.00
N ASP A 312 -1.11 -13.96 11.19
CA ASP A 312 -2.47 -14.40 11.43
C ASP A 312 -3.49 -13.27 11.22
N HIS A 313 -4.74 -13.64 10.97
CA HIS A 313 -5.83 -12.72 10.64
C HIS A 313 -5.97 -11.59 11.69
N TYR A 314 -6.01 -11.95 12.97
CA TYR A 314 -6.21 -10.97 14.05
C TYR A 314 -5.06 -9.97 14.12
N THR A 315 -3.83 -10.45 14.14
CA THR A 315 -2.62 -9.60 14.22
C THR A 315 -2.51 -8.66 13.02
N ALA A 316 -2.75 -9.16 11.81
CA ALA A 316 -2.71 -8.35 10.59
C ALA A 316 -3.78 -7.26 10.62
N LEU A 317 -5.00 -7.62 10.99
CA LEU A 317 -6.10 -6.67 11.08
C LEU A 317 -5.83 -5.57 12.11
N GLN A 318 -5.29 -5.91 13.29
CA GLN A 318 -4.92 -4.90 14.29
C GLN A 318 -3.84 -3.95 13.79
N LYS A 319 -2.83 -4.47 13.06
CA LYS A 319 -1.81 -3.62 12.43
C LYS A 319 -2.42 -2.68 11.41
N LEU A 320 -3.27 -3.18 10.51
CA LEU A 320 -3.94 -2.37 9.50
C LEU A 320 -4.83 -1.28 10.11
N LYS A 321 -5.58 -1.63 11.16
CA LYS A 321 -6.41 -0.68 11.92
C LYS A 321 -5.56 0.42 12.57
N SER A 322 -4.39 0.07 13.14
CA SER A 322 -3.51 1.03 13.79
C SER A 322 -2.83 2.01 12.82
N GLY A 323 -2.84 1.71 11.52
CA GLY A 323 -2.28 2.59 10.49
C GLY A 323 -3.26 3.61 9.93
N LEU A 324 -4.54 3.52 10.26
CA LEU A 324 -5.53 4.46 9.74
C LEU A 324 -5.31 5.87 10.29
N HIS A 325 -5.26 6.83 9.39
CA HIS A 325 -5.18 8.26 9.68
C HIS A 325 -5.76 9.06 8.51
N PRO A 326 -6.13 10.33 8.71
CA PRO A 326 -6.62 11.18 7.62
C PRO A 326 -5.62 11.25 6.47
N GLY A 327 -6.10 11.06 5.25
CA GLY A 327 -5.27 11.03 4.04
C GLY A 327 -4.40 9.77 3.87
N CYS A 328 -4.65 8.69 4.63
CA CYS A 328 -3.83 7.48 4.60
C CYS A 328 -3.78 6.84 3.21
N VAL A 329 -2.58 6.63 2.69
CA VAL A 329 -2.32 5.78 1.53
C VAL A 329 -1.76 4.45 2.03
N TYR A 330 -2.56 3.40 1.97
CA TYR A 330 -2.12 2.05 2.32
C TYR A 330 -1.34 1.42 1.18
N LEU A 331 -0.16 0.87 1.47
CA LEU A 331 0.50 -0.11 0.61
C LEU A 331 0.22 -1.51 1.14
N LEU A 332 -0.39 -2.32 0.31
CA LEU A 332 -0.62 -3.75 0.50
C LEU A 332 -0.03 -4.54 -0.67
N HIS A 333 0.22 -5.83 -0.48
CA HIS A 333 0.67 -6.69 -1.58
C HIS A 333 -0.40 -7.72 -1.92
N ALA A 334 -0.70 -7.85 -3.21
CA ALA A 334 -1.75 -8.75 -3.70
C ALA A 334 -1.39 -10.24 -3.54
N VAL A 335 -0.10 -10.55 -3.36
CA VAL A 335 0.40 -11.92 -3.08
C VAL A 335 0.02 -12.42 -1.67
N SER A 336 -0.46 -11.55 -0.79
CA SER A 336 -0.76 -11.86 0.60
C SER A 336 -2.10 -12.59 0.77
N SER A 337 -2.04 -13.84 1.23
CA SER A 337 -3.23 -14.59 1.63
C SER A 337 -3.99 -13.92 2.77
N THR A 338 -3.25 -13.31 3.69
CA THR A 338 -3.80 -12.62 4.85
C THR A 338 -4.53 -11.35 4.43
N ASN A 339 -3.94 -10.52 3.54
CA ASN A 339 -4.64 -9.34 3.00
C ASN A 339 -5.97 -9.73 2.35
N ALA A 340 -5.95 -10.75 1.49
CA ALA A 340 -7.16 -11.24 0.84
C ALA A 340 -8.22 -11.76 1.83
N ALA A 341 -7.79 -12.21 3.01
CA ALA A 341 -8.71 -12.69 4.05
C ALA A 341 -9.31 -11.56 4.90
N VAL A 342 -8.51 -10.53 5.23
CA VAL A 342 -8.92 -9.47 6.18
C VAL A 342 -9.52 -8.24 5.51
N LEU A 343 -9.35 -8.08 4.19
CA LEU A 343 -9.70 -6.85 3.46
C LEU A 343 -11.15 -6.42 3.65
N GLY A 344 -12.09 -7.35 3.59
CA GLY A 344 -13.50 -7.04 3.77
C GLY A 344 -13.82 -6.47 5.15
N GLU A 345 -13.27 -7.08 6.21
CA GLU A 345 -13.42 -6.61 7.57
C GLU A 345 -12.73 -5.25 7.79
N LEU A 346 -11.55 -5.06 7.20
CA LEU A 346 -10.83 -3.79 7.25
C LEU A 346 -11.66 -2.66 6.63
N ILE A 347 -12.23 -2.88 5.44
CA ILE A 347 -13.06 -1.88 4.75
C ILE A 347 -14.29 -1.51 5.59
N ASP A 348 -14.98 -2.49 6.14
CA ASP A 348 -16.15 -2.25 6.97
C ASP A 348 -15.77 -1.44 8.22
N TRP A 349 -14.67 -1.81 8.86
CA TRP A 349 -14.18 -1.10 10.03
C TRP A 349 -13.77 0.33 9.70
N ILE A 350 -13.05 0.59 8.60
CA ILE A 350 -12.65 1.93 8.15
C ILE A 350 -13.90 2.81 7.96
N LYS A 351 -14.92 2.28 7.27
CA LYS A 351 -16.19 3.00 7.07
C LYS A 351 -16.90 3.29 8.40
N ALA A 352 -16.86 2.35 9.34
CA ALA A 352 -17.44 2.52 10.67
C ALA A 352 -16.70 3.58 11.53
N GLN A 353 -15.42 3.87 11.22
CA GLN A 353 -14.69 4.99 11.84
C GLN A 353 -15.02 6.36 11.20
N GLY A 354 -15.96 6.40 10.25
CA GLY A 354 -16.34 7.65 9.56
C GLY A 354 -15.36 8.08 8.48
N TYR A 355 -14.56 7.14 7.95
CA TYR A 355 -13.69 7.40 6.82
C TYR A 355 -14.35 7.01 5.50
N GLU A 356 -14.06 7.78 4.46
CA GLU A 356 -14.33 7.42 3.08
C GLU A 356 -13.09 6.72 2.48
N ILE A 357 -13.31 5.66 1.71
CA ILE A 357 -12.25 5.02 0.93
C ILE A 357 -12.44 5.45 -0.51
N LEU A 358 -11.57 6.32 -0.98
CA LEU A 358 -11.67 6.97 -2.28
C LEU A 358 -10.63 6.41 -3.27
N PRO A 359 -10.87 6.56 -4.59
CA PRO A 359 -9.86 6.23 -5.59
C PRO A 359 -8.66 7.18 -5.47
N LEU A 360 -7.45 6.69 -5.74
CA LEU A 360 -6.21 7.45 -5.56
C LEU A 360 -6.24 8.80 -6.31
N CYS A 361 -6.92 8.88 -7.44
CA CYS A 361 -7.06 10.12 -8.23
C CYS A 361 -7.85 11.23 -7.55
N ASP A 362 -8.52 10.96 -6.42
CA ASP A 362 -9.12 12.00 -5.59
C ASP A 362 -8.06 12.99 -5.06
N ILE A 363 -6.82 12.53 -4.87
CA ILE A 363 -5.69 13.40 -4.48
C ILE A 363 -5.39 14.43 -5.57
N ASP A 364 -5.35 14.04 -6.86
CA ASP A 364 -5.14 14.97 -7.97
C ASP A 364 -6.25 16.01 -8.07
N VAL A 365 -7.48 15.59 -7.84
CA VAL A 365 -8.64 16.48 -7.86
C VAL A 365 -8.58 17.50 -6.73
N THR A 366 -8.21 17.06 -5.53
CA THR A 366 -8.11 17.92 -4.34
C THR A 366 -6.95 18.91 -4.47
N ASP A 367 -5.79 18.48 -4.93
CA ASP A 367 -4.62 19.34 -5.18
C ASP A 367 -4.96 20.45 -6.21
N ALA A 368 -5.66 20.08 -7.28
CA ALA A 368 -6.07 21.03 -8.31
C ALA A 368 -7.08 22.07 -7.79
N GLN A 369 -7.99 21.66 -6.90
CA GLN A 369 -8.95 22.58 -6.28
C GLN A 369 -8.28 23.56 -5.31
N ALA A 370 -7.25 23.12 -4.58
CA ALA A 370 -6.48 24.00 -3.69
C ALA A 370 -5.77 25.11 -4.49
N GLN A 371 -5.15 24.78 -5.63
CA GLN A 371 -4.45 25.74 -6.49
C GLN A 371 -5.37 26.78 -7.15
N THR A 372 -6.67 26.50 -7.30
CA THR A 372 -7.63 27.47 -7.89
C THR A 372 -8.20 28.44 -6.88
N ASN A 373 -8.02 28.18 -5.59
CA ASN A 373 -8.54 29.00 -4.50
C ASN A 373 -7.48 29.95 -3.90
N GLU A 374 -6.23 29.89 -4.37
CA GLU A 374 -5.14 30.81 -4.09
C GLU A 374 -5.04 31.92 -5.18
#